data_11d0e2f54d593bd5957487fb44436824
#
_entry.id   11d0e2f54d593bd5957487fb44436824
#
_cell.length_a   1.000
_cell.length_b   1.000
_cell.length_c   1.000
_cell.angle_alpha   90.00
_cell.angle_beta   90.00
_cell.angle_gamma   90.00
#
_symmetry.space_group_name_H-M   'P 1'
#
loop_
_entity.id
_entity.type
_entity.pdbx_description
1 polymer ?
#
loop_
_entity_poly.entity_id
_entity_poly.type
_entity_poly.pdbx_seq_one_letter_code
_entity_poly.pdbx_strand_id
1 'polypeptide(L)'
;MLHTLTRSLRENKGPALVTVLLSALEVVFEIVIPLFMSNLIDFGIEGGSMAAVWKFGAFLLLLAAFQLATGVLAARIAARASVGFAANLREDMYDNVQTFAFSNIDKFSTASIVTRLTTDTTNVQNAFQMLMRMAIRAPVMLIFSMIVSFRISRDISMTFLIILPILAVALFFIIRSVFPIFTRVFRTYDELNNVCLLYTSPSPRDA
;
A
#
# COMPACT_ATOMS: atom_id res chain seq x y z
N MET A 1 -2.38 -17.04 10.41
CA MET A 1 -2.02 -16.45 9.11
C MET A 1 -0.95 -15.36 9.23
N LEU A 2 -1.14 -14.29 10.00
CA LEU A 2 -0.11 -13.23 10.15
C LEU A 2 1.23 -13.76 10.67
N HIS A 3 1.23 -14.67 11.64
CA HIS A 3 2.45 -15.27 12.20
C HIS A 3 3.27 -16.07 11.16
N THR A 4 2.58 -16.74 10.23
CA THR A 4 3.24 -17.51 9.15
C THR A 4 3.89 -16.54 8.14
N LEU A 5 3.19 -15.47 7.77
CA LEU A 5 3.72 -14.45 6.87
C LEU A 5 4.92 -13.70 7.48
N THR A 6 4.88 -13.39 8.78
CA THR A 6 6.03 -12.75 9.46
C THR A 6 7.24 -13.68 9.58
N ARG A 7 7.06 -14.99 9.58
CA ARG A 7 8.14 -15.98 9.57
C ARG A 7 8.88 -15.96 8.22
N SER A 8 8.17 -15.87 7.11
CA SER A 8 8.76 -15.82 5.76
C SER A 8 9.47 -14.49 5.46
N LEU A 9 9.37 -13.47 6.35
CA LEU A 9 10.17 -12.25 6.22
C LEU A 9 11.67 -12.50 6.44
N ARG A 10 12.07 -13.43 7.27
CA ARG A 10 13.47 -13.84 7.56
C ARG A 10 14.44 -12.63 7.52
N GLU A 11 15.29 -12.57 6.51
CA GLU A 11 16.34 -11.56 6.31
C GLU A 11 15.79 -10.19 5.86
N ASN A 12 14.56 -10.15 5.33
CA ASN A 12 13.98 -8.94 4.75
C ASN A 12 13.34 -7.99 5.80
N LYS A 13 13.44 -8.30 7.10
CA LYS A 13 12.95 -7.44 8.20
C LYS A 13 13.66 -6.09 8.22
N GLY A 14 14.99 -6.08 8.00
CA GLY A 14 15.79 -4.86 7.95
C GLY A 14 15.34 -3.94 6.82
N PRO A 15 15.37 -4.40 5.55
CA PRO A 15 14.85 -3.63 4.41
C PRO A 15 13.41 -3.16 4.59
N ALA A 16 12.52 -3.99 5.15
CA ALA A 16 11.15 -3.60 5.42
C ALA A 16 11.08 -2.42 6.43
N LEU A 17 11.83 -2.49 7.53
CA LEU A 17 11.90 -1.40 8.52
C LEU A 17 12.47 -0.12 7.92
N VAL A 18 13.53 -0.22 7.12
CA VAL A 18 14.12 0.94 6.42
C VAL A 18 13.10 1.59 5.47
N THR A 19 12.33 0.79 4.75
CA THR A 19 11.24 1.30 3.89
C THR A 19 10.24 2.12 4.70
N VAL A 20 9.83 1.61 5.85
CA VAL A 20 8.89 2.27 6.77
C VAL A 20 9.44 3.63 7.23
N LEU A 21 10.70 3.66 7.66
CA LEU A 21 11.35 4.89 8.15
C LEU A 21 11.51 5.93 7.04
N LEU A 22 11.91 5.49 5.82
CA LEU A 22 12.03 6.37 4.67
C LEU A 22 10.67 6.91 4.22
N SER A 23 9.62 6.08 4.24
CA SER A 23 8.26 6.53 3.93
C SER A 23 7.71 7.51 4.97
N ALA A 24 8.04 7.34 6.24
CA ALA A 24 7.70 8.30 7.27
C ALA A 24 8.44 9.64 7.08
N LEU A 25 9.73 9.59 6.71
CA LEU A 25 10.52 10.77 6.41
C LEU A 25 10.00 11.52 5.17
N GLU A 26 9.57 10.79 4.13
CA GLU A 26 8.92 11.35 2.94
C GLU A 26 7.68 12.17 3.32
N VAL A 27 6.85 11.67 4.24
CA VAL A 27 5.67 12.39 4.74
C VAL A 27 6.04 13.66 5.49
N VAL A 28 7.14 13.65 6.26
CA VAL A 28 7.61 14.87 6.94
C VAL A 28 7.94 15.97 5.92
N PHE A 29 8.67 15.64 4.85
CA PHE A 29 8.96 16.61 3.79
C PHE A 29 7.67 17.10 3.10
N GLU A 30 6.72 16.21 2.84
CA GLU A 30 5.44 16.55 2.21
C GLU A 30 4.64 17.59 3.02
N ILE A 31 4.72 17.55 4.34
CA ILE A 31 4.03 18.50 5.23
C ILE A 31 4.84 19.80 5.42
N VAL A 32 6.18 19.69 5.42
CA VAL A 32 7.06 20.84 5.62
C VAL A 32 7.09 21.77 4.41
N ILE A 33 7.02 21.23 3.18
CA ILE A 33 7.07 22.02 1.95
C ILE A 33 5.98 23.10 1.89
N PRO A 34 4.68 22.86 2.15
CA PRO A 34 3.66 23.89 2.19
C PRO A 34 3.90 24.98 3.24
N LEU A 35 4.51 24.65 4.40
CA LEU A 35 4.83 25.63 5.44
C LEU A 35 5.91 26.61 4.97
N PHE A 36 6.95 26.12 4.29
CA PHE A 36 7.96 26.99 3.70
C PHE A 36 7.46 27.76 2.49
N MET A 37 6.48 27.21 1.76
CA MET A 37 5.81 27.90 0.68
C MET A 37 5.02 29.12 1.18
N SER A 38 4.35 29.01 2.34
CA SER A 38 3.72 30.17 2.99
C SER A 38 4.73 31.24 3.32
N ASN A 39 5.87 30.89 3.92
CA ASN A 39 6.93 31.85 4.21
C ASN A 39 7.51 32.53 2.94
N LEU A 40 7.57 31.82 1.83
CA LEU A 40 7.99 32.38 0.55
C LEU A 40 6.97 33.43 0.05
N ILE A 41 5.69 33.17 0.22
CA ILE A 41 4.62 34.11 -0.17
C ILE A 41 4.66 35.34 0.74
N ASP A 42 4.64 35.15 2.07
CA ASP A 42 4.54 36.24 3.05
C ASP A 42 5.77 37.17 3.01
N PHE A 43 6.98 36.63 3.05
CA PHE A 43 8.21 37.40 3.11
C PHE A 43 8.85 37.70 1.74
N GLY A 44 8.58 36.83 0.74
CA GLY A 44 9.14 36.99 -0.60
C GLY A 44 8.26 37.86 -1.49
N ILE A 45 7.02 37.42 -1.70
CA ILE A 45 6.10 38.06 -2.68
C ILE A 45 5.45 39.29 -2.05
N GLU A 46 4.75 39.14 -0.92
CA GLU A 46 4.06 40.24 -0.25
C GLU A 46 5.04 41.24 0.38
N GLY A 47 6.16 40.72 0.95
CA GLY A 47 7.23 41.58 1.45
C GLY A 47 8.08 42.23 0.38
N GLY A 48 7.87 41.96 -0.93
CA GLY A 48 8.58 42.56 -2.05
C GLY A 48 10.11 42.30 -2.08
N SER A 49 10.57 41.30 -1.35
CA SER A 49 12.01 41.03 -1.20
C SER A 49 12.47 39.88 -2.12
N MET A 50 13.13 40.27 -3.23
CA MET A 50 13.70 39.30 -4.17
C MET A 50 14.75 38.41 -3.55
N ALA A 51 15.47 38.90 -2.56
CA ALA A 51 16.44 38.09 -1.79
C ALA A 51 15.76 36.97 -0.98
N ALA A 52 14.59 37.25 -0.39
CA ALA A 52 13.78 36.25 0.30
C ALA A 52 13.22 35.21 -0.67
N VAL A 53 12.76 35.62 -1.86
CA VAL A 53 12.30 34.70 -2.91
C VAL A 53 13.38 33.71 -3.31
N TRP A 54 14.60 34.18 -3.56
CA TRP A 54 15.74 33.30 -3.90
C TRP A 54 16.09 32.36 -2.76
N LYS A 55 16.13 32.84 -1.52
CA LYS A 55 16.46 32.05 -0.35
C LYS A 55 15.45 30.93 -0.09
N PHE A 56 14.16 31.26 0.00
CA PHE A 56 13.10 30.29 0.25
C PHE A 56 12.86 29.37 -0.97
N GLY A 57 12.98 29.90 -2.19
CA GLY A 57 12.87 29.14 -3.42
C GLY A 57 13.96 28.08 -3.56
N ALA A 58 15.22 28.44 -3.31
CA ALA A 58 16.33 27.48 -3.32
C ALA A 58 16.18 26.43 -2.22
N PHE A 59 15.70 26.82 -1.04
CA PHE A 59 15.44 25.88 0.05
C PHE A 59 14.32 24.90 -0.28
N LEU A 60 13.22 25.36 -0.90
CA LEU A 60 12.12 24.51 -1.37
C LEU A 60 12.57 23.52 -2.44
N LEU A 61 13.41 23.96 -3.38
CA LEU A 61 13.99 23.05 -4.39
C LEU A 61 14.85 21.96 -3.74
N LEU A 62 15.62 22.32 -2.73
CA LEU A 62 16.44 21.38 -1.99
C LEU A 62 15.58 20.38 -1.21
N LEU A 63 14.52 20.83 -0.52
CA LEU A 63 13.56 19.96 0.15
C LEU A 63 12.87 19.00 -0.82
N ALA A 64 12.45 19.51 -2.00
CA ALA A 64 11.82 18.67 -3.04
C ALA A 64 12.80 17.61 -3.59
N ALA A 65 14.07 17.95 -3.75
CA ALA A 65 15.11 16.99 -4.15
C ALA A 65 15.32 15.91 -3.08
N PHE A 66 15.34 16.26 -1.80
CA PHE A 66 15.41 15.29 -0.71
C PHE A 66 14.18 14.42 -0.64
N GLN A 67 12.97 14.99 -0.81
CA GLN A 67 11.73 14.22 -0.86
C GLN A 67 11.74 13.20 -2.02
N LEU A 68 12.17 13.62 -3.21
CA LEU A 68 12.31 12.72 -4.35
C LEU A 68 13.32 11.60 -4.06
N ALA A 69 14.47 11.93 -3.52
CA ALA A 69 15.52 10.95 -3.18
C ALA A 69 15.02 9.92 -2.17
N THR A 70 14.37 10.36 -1.09
CA THR A 70 13.82 9.46 -0.06
C THR A 70 12.70 8.59 -0.63
N GLY A 71 11.81 9.15 -1.45
CA GLY A 71 10.73 8.40 -2.12
C GLY A 71 11.24 7.32 -3.07
N VAL A 72 12.25 7.64 -3.89
CA VAL A 72 12.90 6.68 -4.80
C VAL A 72 13.61 5.58 -4.02
N LEU A 73 14.34 5.94 -2.96
CA LEU A 73 15.02 4.96 -2.10
C LEU A 73 14.01 4.05 -1.40
N ALA A 74 12.95 4.61 -0.82
CA ALA A 74 11.88 3.84 -0.20
C ALA A 74 11.24 2.85 -1.18
N ALA A 75 10.95 3.30 -2.41
CA ALA A 75 10.36 2.45 -3.45
C ALA A 75 11.28 1.29 -3.85
N ARG A 76 12.58 1.57 -4.04
CA ARG A 76 13.59 0.53 -4.40
C ARG A 76 13.76 -0.49 -3.29
N ILE A 77 13.85 -0.05 -2.04
CA ILE A 77 14.04 -0.95 -0.89
C ILE A 77 12.76 -1.76 -0.65
N ALA A 78 11.57 -1.16 -0.78
CA ALA A 78 10.29 -1.86 -0.70
C ALA A 78 10.16 -2.96 -1.75
N ALA A 79 10.55 -2.67 -3.01
CA ALA A 79 10.53 -3.66 -4.08
C ALA A 79 11.48 -4.84 -3.78
N ARG A 80 12.70 -4.57 -3.31
CA ARG A 80 13.65 -5.62 -2.92
C ARG A 80 13.11 -6.47 -1.75
N ALA A 81 12.58 -5.82 -0.72
CA ALA A 81 12.02 -6.51 0.45
C ALA A 81 10.82 -7.39 0.06
N SER A 82 9.94 -6.91 -0.83
CA SER A 82 8.78 -7.67 -1.27
C SER A 82 9.14 -8.86 -2.15
N VAL A 83 10.13 -8.72 -3.04
CA VAL A 83 10.64 -9.82 -3.86
C VAL A 83 11.31 -10.88 -2.99
N GLY A 84 12.15 -10.48 -2.04
CA GLY A 84 12.79 -11.41 -1.10
C GLY A 84 11.77 -12.13 -0.20
N PHE A 85 10.76 -11.43 0.28
CA PHE A 85 9.63 -12.02 1.00
C PHE A 85 8.88 -13.06 0.15
N ALA A 86 8.59 -12.76 -1.11
CA ALA A 86 7.90 -13.68 -2.01
C ALA A 86 8.76 -14.90 -2.37
N ALA A 87 10.08 -14.74 -2.48
CA ALA A 87 11.00 -15.86 -2.69
C ALA A 87 10.95 -16.83 -1.51
N ASN A 88 11.09 -16.32 -0.28
CA ASN A 88 11.01 -17.13 0.94
C ASN A 88 9.63 -17.79 1.08
N LEU A 89 8.55 -17.09 0.71
CA LEU A 89 7.20 -17.65 0.75
C LEU A 89 7.03 -18.81 -0.25
N ARG A 90 7.58 -18.67 -1.46
CA ARG A 90 7.57 -19.76 -2.46
C ARG A 90 8.37 -20.97 -1.99
N GLU A 91 9.53 -20.73 -1.38
CA GLU A 91 10.34 -21.78 -0.79
C GLU A 91 9.58 -22.53 0.32
N ASP A 92 9.03 -21.80 1.29
CA ASP A 92 8.24 -22.39 2.38
C ASP A 92 7.03 -23.18 1.86
N MET A 93 6.35 -22.69 0.80
CA MET A 93 5.24 -23.37 0.15
C MET A 93 5.69 -24.62 -0.62
N TYR A 94 6.80 -24.55 -1.33
CA TYR A 94 7.36 -25.67 -2.09
C TYR A 94 7.78 -26.79 -1.17
N ASP A 95 8.48 -26.50 -0.07
CA ASP A 95 8.87 -27.47 0.94
C ASP A 95 7.64 -28.17 1.54
N ASN A 96 6.57 -27.41 1.83
CA ASN A 96 5.32 -28.00 2.29
C ASN A 96 4.68 -28.93 1.25
N VAL A 97 4.70 -28.56 -0.03
CA VAL A 97 4.14 -29.42 -1.10
C VAL A 97 4.91 -30.73 -1.22
N GLN A 98 6.23 -30.72 -1.02
CA GLN A 98 7.05 -31.95 -1.03
C GLN A 98 6.68 -32.93 0.10
N THR A 99 6.12 -32.44 1.19
CA THR A 99 5.67 -33.31 2.31
C THR A 99 4.27 -33.89 2.07
N PHE A 100 3.58 -33.55 0.99
CA PHE A 100 2.24 -34.01 0.70
C PHE A 100 2.26 -35.51 0.32
N ALA A 101 1.37 -36.28 0.94
CA ALA A 101 1.08 -37.64 0.50
C ALA A 101 0.31 -37.61 -0.84
N PHE A 102 0.38 -38.66 -1.64
CA PHE A 102 -0.34 -38.79 -2.91
C PHE A 102 -1.83 -38.45 -2.79
N SER A 103 -2.47 -38.88 -1.70
CA SER A 103 -3.88 -38.56 -1.42
C SER A 103 -4.18 -37.07 -1.27
N ASN A 104 -3.19 -36.28 -0.88
CA ASN A 104 -3.33 -34.82 -0.79
C ASN A 104 -3.17 -34.14 -2.16
N ILE A 105 -2.32 -34.70 -3.03
CA ILE A 105 -2.12 -34.20 -4.40
C ILE A 105 -3.38 -34.40 -5.23
N ASP A 106 -4.07 -35.55 -5.07
CA ASP A 106 -5.35 -35.81 -5.73
C ASP A 106 -6.44 -34.85 -5.28
N LYS A 107 -6.40 -34.38 -4.04
CA LYS A 107 -7.36 -33.42 -3.50
C LYS A 107 -7.11 -32.00 -4.01
N PHE A 108 -5.86 -31.62 -4.25
CA PHE A 108 -5.47 -30.34 -4.81
C PHE A 108 -4.95 -30.57 -6.22
N SER A 109 -5.69 -30.21 -7.27
CA SER A 109 -5.19 -30.37 -8.63
C SER A 109 -3.80 -29.74 -8.81
N THR A 110 -2.92 -30.36 -9.58
CA THR A 110 -1.57 -29.85 -9.86
C THR A 110 -1.61 -28.41 -10.40
N ALA A 111 -2.58 -28.11 -11.27
CA ALA A 111 -2.81 -26.75 -11.79
C ALA A 111 -3.08 -25.73 -10.67
N SER A 112 -3.88 -26.09 -9.66
CA SER A 112 -4.16 -25.23 -8.51
C SER A 112 -2.90 -24.96 -7.67
N ILE A 113 -2.07 -25.97 -7.45
CA ILE A 113 -0.80 -25.83 -6.71
C ILE A 113 0.15 -24.87 -7.47
N VAL A 114 0.28 -25.03 -8.79
CA VAL A 114 1.09 -24.14 -9.63
C VAL A 114 0.58 -22.70 -9.56
N THR A 115 -0.72 -22.47 -9.67
CA THR A 115 -1.32 -21.12 -9.58
C THR A 115 -1.02 -20.47 -8.23
N ARG A 116 -1.09 -21.21 -7.12
CA ARG A 116 -0.77 -20.69 -5.78
C ARG A 116 0.72 -20.34 -5.65
N LEU A 117 1.61 -21.16 -6.18
CA LEU A 117 3.06 -20.91 -6.14
C LEU A 117 3.49 -19.74 -7.03
N THR A 118 2.72 -19.42 -8.07
CA THR A 118 3.04 -18.36 -9.05
C THR A 118 2.19 -17.12 -8.83
N THR A 119 0.94 -17.16 -9.25
CA THR A 119 0.05 -15.99 -9.30
C THR A 119 -0.33 -15.50 -7.90
N ASP A 120 -0.75 -16.40 -7.00
CA ASP A 120 -1.18 -15.99 -5.66
C ASP A 120 0.00 -15.43 -4.86
N THR A 121 1.18 -16.04 -4.97
CA THR A 121 2.39 -15.52 -4.31
C THR A 121 2.78 -14.15 -4.85
N THR A 122 2.62 -13.91 -6.16
CA THR A 122 2.86 -12.59 -6.76
C THR A 122 1.83 -11.55 -6.28
N ASN A 123 0.57 -11.93 -6.13
CA ASN A 123 -0.45 -11.06 -5.56
C ASN A 123 -0.16 -10.70 -4.10
N VAL A 124 0.29 -11.68 -3.30
CA VAL A 124 0.73 -11.45 -1.90
C VAL A 124 1.97 -10.55 -1.85
N GLN A 125 2.93 -10.72 -2.77
CA GLN A 125 4.09 -9.83 -2.92
C GLN A 125 3.68 -8.38 -3.16
N ASN A 126 2.77 -8.15 -4.12
CA ASN A 126 2.29 -6.82 -4.45
C ASN A 126 1.50 -6.19 -3.29
N ALA A 127 0.64 -6.97 -2.64
CA ALA A 127 -0.09 -6.53 -1.46
C ALA A 127 0.88 -6.16 -0.31
N PHE A 128 1.92 -6.95 -0.06
CA PHE A 128 2.92 -6.67 0.95
C PHE A 128 3.70 -5.39 0.65
N GLN A 129 4.12 -5.19 -0.60
CA GLN A 129 4.79 -3.96 -1.04
C GLN A 129 3.90 -2.72 -0.84
N MET A 130 2.63 -2.83 -1.19
CA MET A 130 1.65 -1.75 -1.02
C MET A 130 1.40 -1.44 0.46
N LEU A 131 1.25 -2.48 1.30
CA LEU A 131 1.05 -2.34 2.73
C LEU A 131 2.23 -1.64 3.42
N MET A 132 3.47 -2.01 3.11
CA MET A 132 4.66 -1.38 3.69
C MET A 132 4.71 0.13 3.43
N ARG A 133 4.23 0.59 2.28
CA ARG A 133 4.24 2.02 1.92
C ARG A 133 2.98 2.74 2.39
N MET A 134 1.79 2.22 2.11
CA MET A 134 0.53 2.92 2.36
C MET A 134 0.02 2.82 3.79
N ALA A 135 0.15 1.64 4.42
CA ALA A 135 -0.39 1.45 5.77
C ALA A 135 0.32 2.30 6.83
N ILE A 136 1.54 2.73 6.56
CA ILE A 136 2.32 3.57 7.46
C ILE A 136 2.23 5.04 7.07
N ARG A 137 2.23 5.34 5.77
CA ARG A 137 2.11 6.71 5.26
C ARG A 137 0.82 7.39 5.77
N ALA A 138 -0.33 6.70 5.69
CA ALA A 138 -1.62 7.29 6.06
C ALA A 138 -1.72 7.70 7.55
N PRO A 139 -1.41 6.85 8.55
CA PRO A 139 -1.46 7.26 9.95
C PRO A 139 -0.38 8.30 10.31
N VAL A 140 0.83 8.20 9.74
CA VAL A 140 1.88 9.19 9.96
C VAL A 140 1.46 10.55 9.43
N MET A 141 0.92 10.59 8.19
CA MET A 141 0.42 11.82 7.58
C MET A 141 -0.72 12.44 8.41
N LEU A 142 -1.65 11.62 8.89
CA LEU A 142 -2.75 12.08 9.72
C LEU A 142 -2.26 12.71 11.04
N ILE A 143 -1.35 12.03 11.75
CA ILE A 143 -0.81 12.50 13.03
C ILE A 143 -0.03 13.80 12.83
N PHE A 144 0.88 13.84 11.85
CA PHE A 144 1.70 15.03 11.58
C PHE A 144 0.87 16.23 11.10
N SER A 145 -0.09 16.01 10.18
CA SER A 145 -1.00 17.06 9.72
C SER A 145 -1.80 17.63 10.88
N MET A 146 -2.26 16.77 11.80
CA MET A 146 -2.99 17.21 12.97
C MET A 146 -2.12 18.05 13.90
N ILE A 147 -0.90 17.62 14.18
CA ILE A 147 0.06 18.38 15.01
C ILE A 147 0.32 19.76 14.40
N VAL A 148 0.58 19.82 13.09
CA VAL A 148 0.87 21.09 12.39
C VAL A 148 -0.38 21.98 12.37
N SER A 149 -1.56 21.43 12.11
CA SER A 149 -2.82 22.15 12.13
C SER A 149 -3.08 22.81 13.50
N PHE A 150 -2.85 22.07 14.60
CA PHE A 150 -2.98 22.63 15.96
C PHE A 150 -2.00 23.75 16.26
N ARG A 151 -0.83 23.77 15.58
CA ARG A 151 0.16 24.85 15.72
C ARG A 151 -0.24 26.11 14.97
N ILE A 152 -0.99 25.97 13.86
CA ILE A 152 -1.44 27.09 13.04
C ILE A 152 -2.72 27.72 13.60
N SER A 153 -3.76 26.92 13.86
CA SER A 153 -5.03 27.38 14.41
C SER A 153 -5.73 26.27 15.17
N ARG A 154 -5.98 26.53 16.46
CA ARG A 154 -6.66 25.58 17.33
C ARG A 154 -8.12 25.37 16.94
N ASP A 155 -8.81 26.43 16.54
CA ASP A 155 -10.26 26.38 16.23
C ASP A 155 -10.54 25.57 14.96
N ILE A 156 -9.72 25.79 13.91
CA ILE A 156 -9.81 25.02 12.67
C ILE A 156 -9.48 23.53 12.94
N SER A 157 -8.47 23.27 13.76
CA SER A 157 -8.04 21.90 14.09
C SER A 157 -9.11 21.13 14.87
N MET A 158 -9.85 21.80 15.76
CA MET A 158 -10.98 21.18 16.45
C MET A 158 -12.09 20.76 15.49
N THR A 159 -12.35 21.56 14.46
CA THR A 159 -13.32 21.20 13.42
C THR A 159 -12.89 19.92 12.68
N PHE A 160 -11.62 19.79 12.30
CA PHE A 160 -11.10 18.58 11.69
C PHE A 160 -11.15 17.37 12.62
N LEU A 161 -10.87 17.55 13.92
CA LEU A 161 -10.93 16.48 14.92
C LEU A 161 -12.35 15.90 15.05
N ILE A 162 -13.40 16.70 14.81
CA ILE A 162 -14.79 16.25 14.82
C ILE A 162 -15.17 15.59 13.49
N ILE A 163 -14.75 16.18 12.37
CA ILE A 163 -15.13 15.69 11.03
C ILE A 163 -14.47 14.33 10.72
N LEU A 164 -13.21 14.12 11.12
CA LEU A 164 -12.47 12.89 10.83
C LEU A 164 -13.18 11.62 11.35
N PRO A 165 -13.60 11.51 12.62
CA PRO A 165 -14.32 10.32 13.08
C PRO A 165 -15.69 10.16 12.41
N ILE A 166 -16.40 11.25 12.09
CA ILE A 166 -17.66 11.17 11.34
C ILE A 166 -17.42 10.55 9.96
N LEU A 167 -16.38 11.00 9.25
CA LEU A 167 -15.99 10.46 7.96
C LEU A 167 -15.56 8.99 8.07
N ALA A 168 -14.79 8.62 9.10
CA ALA A 168 -14.38 7.25 9.35
C ALA A 168 -15.57 6.31 9.59
N VAL A 169 -16.56 6.77 10.36
CA VAL A 169 -17.80 6.01 10.60
C VAL A 169 -18.62 5.88 9.31
N ALA A 170 -18.77 6.96 8.55
CA ALA A 170 -19.47 6.92 7.26
C ALA A 170 -18.80 5.93 6.28
N LEU A 171 -17.47 5.99 6.14
CA LEU A 171 -16.71 5.04 5.32
C LEU A 171 -16.85 3.60 5.80
N PHE A 172 -16.83 3.36 7.11
CA PHE A 172 -17.06 2.03 7.67
C PHE A 172 -18.43 1.47 7.25
N PHE A 173 -19.49 2.26 7.34
CA PHE A 173 -20.83 1.83 6.89
C PHE A 173 -20.90 1.59 5.38
N ILE A 174 -20.25 2.45 4.57
CA ILE A 174 -20.19 2.27 3.12
C ILE A 174 -19.48 0.94 2.79
N ILE A 175 -18.31 0.70 3.36
CA ILE A 175 -17.53 -0.53 3.10
C ILE A 175 -18.36 -1.76 3.51
N ARG A 176 -19.00 -1.72 4.68
CA ARG A 176 -19.84 -2.82 5.17
C ARG A 176 -21.03 -3.10 4.26
N SER A 177 -21.61 -2.07 3.66
CA SER A 177 -22.77 -2.19 2.76
C SER A 177 -22.36 -2.64 1.35
N VAL A 178 -21.21 -2.18 0.88
CA VAL A 178 -20.73 -2.44 -0.49
C VAL A 178 -20.07 -3.82 -0.62
N PHE A 179 -19.37 -4.28 0.42
CA PHE A 179 -18.67 -5.57 0.39
C PHE A 179 -19.55 -6.76 -0.01
N PRO A 180 -20.75 -6.97 0.55
CA PRO A 180 -21.63 -8.07 0.14
C PRO A 180 -22.14 -7.93 -1.30
N ILE A 181 -22.26 -6.71 -1.83
CA ILE A 181 -22.64 -6.46 -3.21
C ILE A 181 -21.54 -6.93 -4.15
N PHE A 182 -20.29 -6.59 -3.88
CA PHE A 182 -19.14 -7.07 -4.65
C PHE A 182 -19.06 -8.61 -4.65
N THR A 183 -19.22 -9.24 -3.48
CA THR A 183 -19.21 -10.71 -3.40
C THR A 183 -20.32 -11.34 -4.26
N ARG A 184 -21.50 -10.73 -4.31
CA ARG A 184 -22.60 -11.19 -5.16
C ARG A 184 -22.29 -11.03 -6.64
N VAL A 185 -21.72 -9.89 -7.03
CA VAL A 185 -21.31 -9.62 -8.41
C VAL A 185 -20.28 -10.63 -8.88
N PHE A 186 -19.21 -10.89 -8.09
CA PHE A 186 -18.22 -11.90 -8.44
C PHE A 186 -18.83 -13.29 -8.61
N ARG A 187 -19.74 -13.68 -7.72
CA ARG A 187 -20.45 -14.96 -7.85
C ARG A 187 -21.27 -15.05 -9.14
N THR A 188 -21.95 -13.97 -9.54
CA THR A 188 -22.70 -13.92 -10.81
C THR A 188 -21.76 -14.01 -12.01
N TYR A 189 -20.57 -13.39 -11.95
CA TYR A 189 -19.55 -13.55 -12.99
C TYR A 189 -19.05 -14.99 -13.11
N ASP A 190 -18.82 -15.68 -11.99
CA ASP A 190 -18.39 -17.08 -11.98
C ASP A 190 -19.50 -17.99 -12.58
N GLU A 191 -20.75 -17.76 -12.23
CA GLU A 191 -21.89 -18.46 -12.81
C GLU A 191 -22.00 -18.22 -14.32
N LEU A 192 -21.84 -16.98 -14.77
CA LEU A 192 -21.86 -16.62 -16.19
C LEU A 192 -20.71 -17.29 -16.96
N ASN A 193 -19.50 -17.28 -16.41
CA ASN A 193 -18.35 -17.97 -17.00
C ASN A 193 -18.59 -19.48 -17.12
N ASN A 194 -19.15 -20.10 -16.10
CA ASN A 194 -19.47 -21.53 -16.12
C ASN A 194 -20.52 -21.87 -17.21
N VAL A 195 -21.54 -21.02 -17.37
CA VAL A 195 -22.54 -21.18 -18.43
C VAL A 195 -21.90 -20.99 -19.81
N CYS A 196 -21.03 -19.96 -19.96
CA CYS A 196 -20.33 -19.73 -21.21
C CYS A 196 -19.40 -20.90 -21.61
N LEU A 197 -18.68 -21.48 -20.65
CA LEU A 197 -17.86 -22.66 -20.87
C LEU A 197 -18.69 -23.90 -21.25
N LEU A 198 -19.88 -24.04 -20.67
CA LEU A 198 -20.79 -25.15 -21.00
C LEU A 198 -21.30 -25.06 -22.44
N TYR A 199 -21.55 -23.83 -22.93
CA TYR A 199 -22.01 -23.60 -24.30
C TYR A 199 -20.90 -23.64 -25.36
N THR A 200 -19.66 -23.33 -24.95
CA THR A 200 -18.49 -23.32 -25.85
C THR A 200 -17.71 -24.63 -25.83
N SER A 201 -17.94 -25.52 -24.85
CA SER A 201 -17.36 -26.85 -24.83
C SER A 201 -17.99 -27.73 -25.93
N PRO A 202 -17.22 -28.29 -26.87
CA PRO A 202 -17.74 -29.18 -27.90
C PRO A 202 -18.44 -30.36 -27.22
N SER A 203 -19.70 -30.59 -27.59
CA SER A 203 -20.48 -31.73 -27.10
C SER A 203 -19.75 -33.04 -27.44
N PRO A 204 -19.70 -34.03 -26.53
CA PRO A 204 -19.19 -35.36 -26.84
C PRO A 204 -19.88 -36.06 -28.02
N ARG A 205 -21.00 -35.48 -28.51
CA ARG A 205 -21.72 -35.96 -29.69
C ARG A 205 -21.13 -35.48 -31.03
N ASP A 206 -20.27 -34.44 -30.99
CA ASP A 206 -19.63 -33.89 -32.20
C ASP A 206 -18.27 -34.54 -32.50
N ALA A 207 -17.82 -35.47 -31.65
CA ALA A 207 -16.61 -36.27 -31.80
C ALA A 207 -16.94 -37.66 -32.36
#